data_72f6b2f3712f34b4cad8f8ab2853022e
#
_entry.id   72f6b2f3712f34b4cad8f8ab2853022e
#
_cell.length_a   1.000
_cell.length_b   1.000
_cell.length_c   1.000
_cell.angle_alpha   90.00
_cell.angle_beta   90.00
_cell.angle_gamma   90.00
#
_symmetry.space_group_name_H-M   'P 1'
#
loop_
_entity.id
_entity.type
_entity.pdbx_description
1 polymer ?
#
loop_
_entity_poly.entity_id
_entity_poly.type
_entity_poly.pdbx_seq_one_letter_code
_entity_poly.pdbx_strand_id
1 'polypeptide(L)'
;LVLDEFDKSLEVGFEVDMREILNELPNIDKRILTSATFGVQIPKFIELIDPITIDYLKKESSQLALKTVIASDKTKLETLVNTLSHIGNQPGIIFCNFKDTIKQVSEYLWEHKISHGCFYGGMEQIDREKTLIKFRNGTHQIIIATDLAARGIDIPEMKFIIHFQLPT
;
A
#
# COMPACT_ATOMS: atom_id res chain seq x y z
N LEU A 1 12.10 8.95 -20.60
CA LEU A 1 11.75 9.11 -19.20
C LEU A 1 10.39 8.48 -18.93
N VAL A 2 10.29 7.66 -17.90
CA VAL A 2 9.03 7.12 -17.38
C VAL A 2 8.90 7.55 -15.92
N LEU A 3 7.78 8.18 -15.58
CA LEU A 3 7.39 8.54 -14.22
C LEU A 3 6.20 7.66 -13.83
N ASP A 4 6.48 6.58 -13.14
CA ASP A 4 5.48 5.64 -12.66
C ASP A 4 4.90 6.08 -11.33
N GLU A 5 3.61 5.79 -11.06
CA GLU A 5 2.88 6.29 -9.89
C GLU A 5 3.05 7.81 -9.70
N PHE A 6 2.95 8.54 -10.79
CA PHE A 6 3.24 9.97 -10.84
C PHE A 6 2.39 10.79 -9.86
N ASP A 7 1.13 10.43 -9.65
CA ASP A 7 0.26 11.02 -8.64
C ASP A 7 0.87 10.94 -7.23
N LYS A 8 1.53 9.83 -6.92
CA LYS A 8 2.21 9.62 -5.64
C LYS A 8 3.53 10.36 -5.52
N SER A 9 4.22 10.51 -6.64
CA SER A 9 5.49 11.26 -6.68
C SER A 9 5.30 12.76 -6.47
N LEU A 10 4.09 13.27 -6.65
CA LEU A 10 3.73 14.67 -6.36
C LEU A 10 3.19 14.89 -4.93
N GLU A 11 2.90 13.81 -4.21
CA GLU A 11 2.53 13.94 -2.80
C GLU A 11 3.72 14.50 -2.01
N VAL A 12 3.39 15.33 -1.05
CA VAL A 12 4.22 16.11 -0.13
C VAL A 12 5.75 15.86 -0.19
N GLY A 13 6.45 16.81 -0.78
CA GLY A 13 7.90 16.97 -0.59
C GLY A 13 8.79 16.52 -1.75
N PHE A 14 8.30 15.70 -2.68
CA PHE A 14 9.14 15.18 -3.77
C PHE A 14 9.25 16.09 -5.01
N GLU A 15 8.47 17.16 -5.08
CA GLU A 15 8.50 18.06 -6.25
C GLU A 15 9.89 18.68 -6.50
N VAL A 16 10.58 19.08 -5.44
CA VAL A 16 11.90 19.69 -5.54
C VAL A 16 12.90 18.68 -6.08
N ASP A 17 12.93 17.48 -5.47
CA ASP A 17 13.86 16.42 -5.87
C ASP A 17 13.60 15.97 -7.32
N MET A 18 12.33 15.83 -7.70
CA MET A 18 11.94 15.49 -9.08
C MET A 18 12.41 16.56 -10.07
N ARG A 19 12.28 17.84 -9.72
CA ARG A 19 12.73 18.95 -10.56
C ARG A 19 14.24 18.93 -10.74
N GLU A 20 14.98 18.69 -9.65
CA GLU A 20 16.44 18.55 -9.70
C GLU A 20 16.86 17.40 -10.60
N ILE A 21 16.27 16.20 -10.43
CA ILE A 21 16.55 15.03 -11.28
C ILE A 21 16.25 15.34 -12.76
N LEU A 22 15.13 16.00 -13.07
CA LEU A 22 14.77 16.32 -14.45
C LEU A 22 15.72 17.31 -15.08
N ASN A 23 16.22 18.29 -14.30
CA ASN A 23 17.21 19.26 -14.78
C ASN A 23 18.56 18.63 -15.13
N GLU A 24 18.91 17.51 -14.48
CA GLU A 24 20.14 16.76 -14.79
C GLU A 24 20.00 15.85 -16.03
N LEU A 25 18.80 15.73 -16.62
CA LEU A 25 18.54 14.90 -17.76
C LEU A 25 18.43 15.77 -19.05
N PRO A 26 19.55 16.06 -19.76
CA PRO A 26 19.59 17.08 -20.81
C PRO A 26 18.82 16.73 -22.09
N ASN A 27 18.59 15.44 -22.34
CA ASN A 27 17.99 14.98 -23.60
C ASN A 27 16.87 13.95 -23.35
N ILE A 28 15.66 14.42 -23.11
CA ILE A 28 14.48 13.55 -22.95
C ILE A 28 13.63 13.59 -24.23
N ASP A 29 13.75 12.57 -25.06
CA ASP A 29 12.97 12.46 -26.30
C ASP A 29 11.49 12.17 -26.05
N LYS A 30 11.20 11.34 -25.07
CA LYS A 30 9.84 10.92 -24.70
C LYS A 30 9.63 10.93 -23.20
N ARG A 31 8.46 11.42 -22.80
CA ARG A 31 8.00 11.41 -21.42
C ARG A 31 6.73 10.57 -21.33
N ILE A 32 6.70 9.60 -20.43
CA ILE A 32 5.55 8.75 -20.13
C ILE A 32 5.24 8.90 -18.67
N LEU A 33 4.00 9.24 -18.35
CA LEU A 33 3.50 9.33 -16.99
C LEU A 33 2.41 8.30 -16.80
N THR A 34 2.47 7.53 -15.73
CA THR A 34 1.41 6.60 -15.35
C THR A 34 0.83 7.03 -14.01
N SER A 35 -0.48 6.87 -13.84
CA SER A 35 -1.19 7.18 -12.61
C SER A 35 -2.39 6.27 -12.46
N ALA A 36 -2.67 5.85 -11.24
CA ALA A 36 -3.90 5.15 -10.88
C ALA A 36 -5.05 6.12 -10.55
N THR A 37 -4.77 7.43 -10.45
CA THR A 37 -5.74 8.47 -10.10
C THR A 37 -6.06 9.34 -11.30
N PHE A 38 -7.37 9.53 -11.55
CA PHE A 38 -7.82 10.42 -12.63
C PHE A 38 -7.68 11.90 -12.23
N GLY A 39 -7.34 12.75 -13.19
CA GLY A 39 -7.37 14.20 -13.03
C GLY A 39 -6.21 14.80 -12.23
N VAL A 40 -5.11 14.08 -12.09
CA VAL A 40 -3.90 14.63 -11.47
C VAL A 40 -3.39 15.81 -12.27
N GLN A 41 -3.20 16.96 -11.63
CA GLN A 41 -2.61 18.12 -12.28
C GLN A 41 -1.13 17.88 -12.53
N ILE A 42 -0.75 17.93 -13.80
CA ILE A 42 0.64 17.75 -14.21
C ILE A 42 1.39 19.08 -14.06
N PRO A 43 2.42 19.15 -13.20
CA PRO A 43 3.18 20.37 -13.01
C PRO A 43 3.93 20.80 -14.27
N LYS A 44 4.07 22.12 -14.45
CA LYS A 44 4.73 22.70 -15.63
C LYS A 44 6.18 22.26 -15.80
N PHE A 45 6.88 21.91 -14.72
CA PHE A 45 8.28 21.50 -14.80
C PHE A 45 8.48 20.14 -15.47
N ILE A 46 7.41 19.35 -15.65
CA ILE A 46 7.45 18.09 -16.40
C ILE A 46 7.55 18.36 -17.93
N GLU A 47 7.21 19.56 -18.36
CA GLU A 47 7.33 20.00 -19.76
C GLU A 47 6.63 19.06 -20.76
N LEU A 48 5.41 18.66 -20.46
CA LEU A 48 4.57 17.92 -21.43
C LEU A 48 3.95 18.92 -22.42
N ILE A 49 4.28 18.73 -23.68
CA ILE A 49 3.72 19.49 -24.79
C ILE A 49 2.76 18.58 -25.53
N ASP A 50 1.48 18.96 -25.56
CA ASP A 50 0.40 18.25 -26.27
C ASP A 50 0.38 16.72 -26.02
N PRO A 51 0.21 16.28 -24.76
CA PRO A 51 0.32 14.88 -24.40
C PRO A 51 -0.86 14.05 -24.93
N ILE A 52 -0.56 12.87 -25.43
CA ILE A 52 -1.60 11.87 -25.74
C ILE A 52 -2.03 11.24 -24.41
N THR A 53 -3.29 11.40 -24.06
CA THR A 53 -3.87 10.79 -22.87
C THR A 53 -4.56 9.48 -23.22
N ILE A 54 -4.18 8.39 -22.58
CA ILE A 54 -4.80 7.09 -22.71
C ILE A 54 -5.42 6.75 -21.34
N ASP A 55 -6.76 6.72 -21.29
CA ASP A 55 -7.50 6.49 -20.05
C ASP A 55 -8.09 5.07 -20.06
N TYR A 56 -7.59 4.25 -19.15
CA TYR A 56 -8.11 2.91 -18.85
C TYR A 56 -8.92 2.86 -17.56
N LEU A 57 -9.10 3.98 -16.86
CA LEU A 57 -9.89 4.05 -15.63
C LEU A 57 -11.39 3.93 -15.98
N LYS A 58 -11.81 2.73 -16.33
CA LYS A 58 -13.23 2.45 -16.48
C LYS A 58 -13.93 2.69 -15.13
N LYS A 59 -15.09 3.33 -15.16
CA LYS A 59 -16.03 3.35 -14.04
C LYS A 59 -16.62 1.94 -13.87
N GLU A 60 -15.81 0.97 -13.48
CA GLU A 60 -16.33 -0.28 -12.98
C GLU A 60 -16.86 0.01 -11.57
N SER A 61 -18.13 -0.31 -11.34
CA SER A 61 -18.67 -0.36 -9.99
C SER A 61 -17.78 -1.31 -9.20
N SER A 62 -17.00 -0.79 -8.27
CA SER A 62 -16.11 -1.62 -7.47
C SER A 62 -16.98 -2.63 -6.72
N GLN A 63 -16.71 -3.91 -6.89
CA GLN A 63 -17.32 -4.99 -6.08
C GLN A 63 -16.79 -4.97 -4.64
N LEU A 64 -16.15 -3.88 -4.25
CA LEU A 64 -15.57 -3.70 -2.92
C LEU A 64 -16.68 -3.38 -1.91
N ALA A 65 -16.88 -4.29 -0.96
CA ALA A 65 -17.76 -4.06 0.18
C ALA A 65 -16.99 -3.35 1.30
N LEU A 66 -17.38 -2.11 1.61
CA LEU A 66 -16.82 -1.36 2.72
C LEU A 66 -17.62 -1.65 3.99
N LYS A 67 -16.93 -1.94 5.10
CA LYS A 67 -17.52 -2.17 6.42
C LYS A 67 -16.72 -1.39 7.46
N THR A 68 -17.42 -0.82 8.41
CA THR A 68 -16.84 -0.13 9.55
C THR A 68 -17.08 -0.95 10.82
N VAL A 69 -16.01 -1.21 11.57
CA VAL A 69 -16.10 -1.86 12.88
C VAL A 69 -15.74 -0.83 13.94
N ILE A 70 -16.67 -0.58 14.87
CA ILE A 70 -16.47 0.40 15.93
C ILE A 70 -15.80 -0.30 17.12
N ALA A 71 -14.67 0.24 17.55
CA ALA A 71 -13.91 -0.22 18.70
C ALA A 71 -13.39 0.97 19.50
N SER A 72 -13.32 0.82 20.83
CA SER A 72 -12.57 1.75 21.66
C SER A 72 -11.08 1.44 21.60
N ASP A 73 -10.21 2.38 21.96
CA ASP A 73 -8.76 2.14 21.98
C ASP A 73 -8.37 0.97 22.88
N LYS A 74 -9.11 0.75 23.98
CA LYS A 74 -8.88 -0.36 24.93
C LYS A 74 -9.23 -1.74 24.35
N THR A 75 -10.19 -1.81 23.43
CA THR A 75 -10.72 -3.07 22.87
C THR A 75 -10.30 -3.30 21.43
N LYS A 76 -9.51 -2.40 20.85
CA LYS A 76 -9.20 -2.40 19.42
C LYS A 76 -8.47 -3.68 18.96
N LEU A 77 -7.51 -4.17 19.72
CA LEU A 77 -6.81 -5.41 19.43
C LEU A 77 -7.70 -6.64 19.54
N GLU A 78 -8.52 -6.70 20.60
CA GLU A 78 -9.52 -7.75 20.79
C GLU A 78 -10.55 -7.74 19.65
N THR A 79 -11.04 -6.56 19.28
CA THR A 79 -11.96 -6.38 18.17
C THR A 79 -11.34 -6.83 16.85
N LEU A 80 -10.04 -6.58 16.64
CA LEU A 80 -9.31 -7.07 15.46
C LEU A 80 -9.34 -8.61 15.41
N VAL A 81 -8.99 -9.29 16.52
CA VAL A 81 -8.99 -10.77 16.57
C VAL A 81 -10.40 -11.33 16.33
N ASN A 82 -11.43 -10.73 16.93
CA ASN A 82 -12.81 -11.13 16.72
C ASN A 82 -13.23 -10.94 15.24
N THR A 83 -12.81 -9.83 14.62
CA THR A 83 -13.05 -9.56 13.20
C THR A 83 -12.36 -10.59 12.31
N LEU A 84 -11.10 -10.91 12.58
CA LEU A 84 -10.37 -11.93 11.84
C LEU A 84 -11.00 -13.32 12.01
N SER A 85 -11.46 -13.66 13.21
CA SER A 85 -12.17 -14.91 13.47
C SER A 85 -13.48 -15.00 12.68
N HIS A 86 -14.18 -13.88 12.51
CA HIS A 86 -15.40 -13.81 11.70
C HIS A 86 -15.11 -13.92 10.18
N ILE A 87 -14.01 -13.32 9.70
CA ILE A 87 -13.56 -13.44 8.31
C ILE A 87 -13.12 -14.88 8.00
N GLY A 88 -12.57 -15.55 8.98
CA GLY A 88 -12.04 -16.90 8.83
C GLY A 88 -10.64 -16.92 8.20
N ASN A 89 -10.22 -18.12 7.77
CA ASN A 89 -8.88 -18.34 7.23
C ASN A 89 -8.77 -17.86 5.76
N GLN A 90 -8.82 -16.54 5.57
CA GLN A 90 -8.75 -15.89 4.26
C GLN A 90 -7.46 -15.06 4.16
N PRO A 91 -6.84 -14.96 2.97
CA PRO A 91 -5.67 -14.11 2.77
C PRO A 91 -6.05 -12.63 2.79
N GLY A 92 -5.30 -11.84 3.55
CA GLY A 92 -5.57 -10.41 3.66
C GLY A 92 -4.43 -9.60 4.23
N ILE A 93 -4.62 -8.29 4.26
CA ILE A 93 -3.65 -7.33 4.77
C ILE A 93 -4.26 -6.46 5.86
N ILE A 94 -3.46 -6.16 6.88
CA ILE A 94 -3.79 -5.24 7.96
C ILE A 94 -2.84 -4.03 7.84
N PHE A 95 -3.39 -2.86 7.56
CA PHE A 95 -2.63 -1.63 7.49
C PHE A 95 -2.53 -0.95 8.85
N CYS A 96 -1.30 -0.58 9.22
CA CYS A 96 -0.96 0.23 10.37
C CYS A 96 -0.12 1.43 9.92
N ASN A 97 -0.29 2.59 10.54
CA ASN A 97 0.46 3.80 10.16
C ASN A 97 1.93 3.75 10.64
N PHE A 98 2.19 3.09 11.77
CA PHE A 98 3.49 3.12 12.42
C PHE A 98 4.05 1.71 12.68
N LYS A 99 5.38 1.61 12.65
CA LYS A 99 6.11 0.37 12.95
C LYS A 99 5.80 -0.16 14.37
N ASP A 100 5.67 0.72 15.35
CA ASP A 100 5.34 0.30 16.72
C ASP A 100 3.94 -0.30 16.82
N THR A 101 2.98 0.22 16.05
CA THR A 101 1.65 -0.37 15.96
C THR A 101 1.69 -1.75 15.31
N ILE A 102 2.51 -1.94 14.26
CA ILE A 102 2.72 -3.26 13.65
C ILE A 102 3.23 -4.24 14.70
N LYS A 103 4.20 -3.83 15.52
CA LYS A 103 4.76 -4.66 16.57
C LYS A 103 3.70 -5.07 17.59
N GLN A 104 2.91 -4.12 18.10
CA GLN A 104 1.82 -4.39 19.02
C GLN A 104 0.77 -5.37 18.44
N VAL A 105 0.33 -5.12 17.22
CA VAL A 105 -0.63 -5.99 16.53
C VAL A 105 -0.03 -7.37 16.33
N SER A 106 1.23 -7.46 15.89
CA SER A 106 1.92 -8.72 15.68
C SER A 106 2.04 -9.54 16.95
N GLU A 107 2.48 -8.94 18.05
CA GLU A 107 2.58 -9.61 19.36
C GLU A 107 1.21 -10.15 19.79
N TYR A 108 0.16 -9.35 19.68
CA TYR A 108 -1.18 -9.75 20.06
C TYR A 108 -1.75 -10.87 19.18
N LEU A 109 -1.53 -10.84 17.87
CA LEU A 109 -1.94 -11.92 16.97
C LEU A 109 -1.16 -13.21 17.23
N TRP A 110 0.13 -13.09 17.59
CA TRP A 110 0.96 -14.23 17.97
C TRP A 110 0.44 -14.93 19.22
N GLU A 111 0.06 -14.19 20.26
CA GLU A 111 -0.56 -14.71 21.48
C GLU A 111 -1.85 -15.48 21.18
N HIS A 112 -2.61 -15.04 20.17
CA HIS A 112 -3.84 -15.71 19.72
C HIS A 112 -3.60 -16.78 18.65
N LYS A 113 -2.33 -17.16 18.39
CA LYS A 113 -1.93 -18.21 17.42
C LYS A 113 -2.39 -17.93 15.99
N ILE A 114 -2.52 -16.66 15.62
CA ILE A 114 -2.86 -16.23 14.28
C ILE A 114 -1.57 -16.06 13.47
N SER A 115 -1.38 -16.92 12.44
CA SER A 115 -0.20 -16.89 11.59
C SER A 115 -0.19 -15.66 10.70
N HIS A 116 0.86 -14.86 10.77
CA HIS A 116 1.01 -13.62 10.01
C HIS A 116 2.47 -13.30 9.71
N GLY A 117 2.68 -12.42 8.75
CA GLY A 117 3.97 -11.81 8.46
C GLY A 117 3.91 -10.29 8.62
N CYS A 118 5.04 -9.68 8.96
CA CYS A 118 5.15 -8.22 9.04
C CYS A 118 5.89 -7.66 7.83
N PHE A 119 5.49 -6.44 7.40
CA PHE A 119 6.07 -5.78 6.24
C PHE A 119 6.11 -4.26 6.45
N TYR A 120 7.29 -3.71 6.73
CA TYR A 120 7.47 -2.28 7.03
C TYR A 120 8.81 -1.75 6.54
N GLY A 121 8.95 -0.44 6.47
CA GLY A 121 10.19 0.21 6.09
C GLY A 121 11.33 -0.09 7.08
N GLY A 122 12.54 -0.30 6.54
CA GLY A 122 13.73 -0.66 7.32
C GLY A 122 13.91 -2.17 7.58
N MET A 123 13.02 -3.02 7.05
CA MET A 123 13.29 -4.46 6.99
C MET A 123 14.37 -4.73 5.92
N GLU A 124 15.22 -5.73 6.20
CA GLU A 124 16.13 -6.22 5.19
C GLU A 124 15.38 -6.86 4.01
N GLN A 125 15.92 -6.74 2.81
CA GLN A 125 15.29 -7.24 1.59
C GLN A 125 15.00 -8.75 1.68
N ILE A 126 15.91 -9.52 2.25
CA ILE A 126 15.75 -10.95 2.47
C ILE A 126 14.52 -11.28 3.33
N ASP A 127 14.26 -10.51 4.38
CA ASP A 127 13.13 -10.77 5.27
C ASP A 127 11.81 -10.34 4.64
N ARG A 128 11.83 -9.30 3.82
CA ARG A 128 10.68 -8.90 2.98
C ARG A 128 10.31 -10.02 2.02
N GLU A 129 11.27 -10.58 1.29
CA GLU A 129 11.05 -11.68 0.34
C GLU A 129 10.55 -12.94 1.04
N LYS A 130 11.13 -13.32 2.18
CA LYS A 130 10.65 -14.46 2.99
C LYS A 130 9.19 -14.28 3.42
N THR A 131 8.81 -13.08 3.84
CA THR A 131 7.43 -12.77 4.25
C THR A 131 6.48 -12.94 3.09
N LEU A 132 6.82 -12.42 1.90
CA LEU A 132 6.01 -12.56 0.70
C LEU A 132 5.90 -14.02 0.23
N ILE A 133 6.99 -14.78 0.26
CA ILE A 133 6.98 -16.20 -0.08
C ILE A 133 6.06 -16.98 0.85
N LYS A 134 6.15 -16.74 2.17
CA LYS A 134 5.28 -17.39 3.17
C LYS A 134 3.82 -17.01 3.00
N PHE A 135 3.52 -15.80 2.57
CA PHE A 135 2.16 -15.38 2.26
C PHE A 135 1.65 -16.06 0.98
N ARG A 136 2.42 -16.03 -0.09
CA ARG A 136 2.03 -16.62 -1.39
C ARG A 136 1.82 -18.13 -1.31
N ASN A 137 2.58 -18.84 -0.48
CA ASN A 137 2.41 -20.28 -0.30
C ASN A 137 1.40 -20.66 0.80
N GLY A 138 0.71 -19.67 1.39
CA GLY A 138 -0.33 -19.88 2.40
C GLY A 138 0.18 -20.19 3.81
N THR A 139 1.50 -20.15 4.07
CA THR A 139 2.04 -20.31 5.43
C THR A 139 1.57 -19.17 6.34
N HIS A 140 1.54 -17.95 5.81
CA HIS A 140 0.92 -16.79 6.45
C HIS A 140 -0.34 -16.42 5.67
N GLN A 141 -1.47 -16.28 6.35
CA GLN A 141 -2.72 -15.80 5.76
C GLN A 141 -2.84 -14.28 5.84
N ILE A 142 -2.07 -13.65 6.72
CA ILE A 142 -2.17 -12.23 7.00
C ILE A 142 -0.81 -11.57 6.85
N ILE A 143 -0.78 -10.41 6.20
CA ILE A 143 0.34 -9.48 6.25
C ILE A 143 -0.08 -8.27 7.08
N ILE A 144 0.76 -7.84 8.02
CA ILE A 144 0.62 -6.57 8.72
C ILE A 144 1.65 -5.62 8.12
N ALA A 145 1.20 -4.50 7.56
CA ALA A 145 2.09 -3.61 6.81
C ALA A 145 1.83 -2.13 7.10
N THR A 146 2.86 -1.30 6.84
CA THR A 146 2.63 0.13 6.61
C THR A 146 2.27 0.36 5.14
N ASP A 147 1.46 1.38 4.86
CA ASP A 147 1.06 1.73 3.49
C ASP A 147 2.29 1.90 2.57
N LEU A 148 3.27 2.67 3.00
CA LEU A 148 4.49 2.90 2.23
C LEU A 148 5.26 1.61 1.89
N ALA A 149 5.33 0.68 2.84
CA ALA A 149 6.05 -0.57 2.62
C ALA A 149 5.30 -1.52 1.68
N ALA A 150 3.97 -1.44 1.66
CA ALA A 150 3.12 -2.27 0.81
C ALA A 150 3.00 -1.77 -0.63
N ARG A 151 3.49 -0.57 -0.94
CA ARG A 151 3.50 -0.05 -2.32
C ARG A 151 4.32 -0.94 -3.24
N GLY A 152 3.81 -1.17 -4.44
CA GLY A 152 4.45 -2.02 -5.44
C GLY A 152 4.47 -3.51 -5.12
N ILE A 153 3.80 -3.96 -4.05
CA ILE A 153 3.67 -5.38 -3.76
C ILE A 153 2.50 -5.94 -4.56
N ASP A 154 2.79 -6.84 -5.47
CA ASP A 154 1.77 -7.67 -6.10
C ASP A 154 1.40 -8.83 -5.17
N ILE A 155 0.24 -8.72 -4.53
CA ILE A 155 -0.32 -9.76 -3.66
C ILE A 155 -1.57 -10.32 -4.35
N PRO A 156 -1.44 -11.46 -5.04
CA PRO A 156 -2.59 -12.08 -5.69
C PRO A 156 -3.60 -12.62 -4.67
N GLU A 157 -4.87 -12.64 -5.08
CA GLU A 157 -5.98 -13.29 -4.36
C GLU A 157 -6.32 -12.74 -2.97
N MET A 158 -5.95 -11.52 -2.64
CA MET A 158 -6.33 -10.89 -1.39
C MET A 158 -7.86 -10.78 -1.26
N LYS A 159 -8.40 -11.23 -0.14
CA LYS A 159 -9.86 -11.28 0.10
C LYS A 159 -10.35 -10.17 1.01
N PHE A 160 -9.48 -9.61 1.85
CA PHE A 160 -9.83 -8.49 2.72
C PHE A 160 -8.66 -7.54 2.97
N ILE A 161 -9.00 -6.31 3.26
CA ILE A 161 -8.09 -5.28 3.76
C ILE A 161 -8.69 -4.72 5.03
N ILE A 162 -7.89 -4.61 6.09
CA ILE A 162 -8.27 -3.95 7.34
C ILE A 162 -7.35 -2.76 7.55
N HIS A 163 -7.92 -1.56 7.64
CA HIS A 163 -7.21 -0.40 8.15
C HIS A 163 -7.34 -0.39 9.67
N PHE A 164 -6.31 -0.90 10.37
CA PHE A 164 -6.27 -0.86 11.82
C PHE A 164 -6.15 0.58 12.33
N GLN A 165 -5.47 1.41 11.58
CA GLN A 165 -5.45 2.87 11.71
C GLN A 165 -5.83 3.46 10.35
N LEU A 166 -6.65 4.50 10.35
CA LEU A 166 -6.96 5.22 9.12
C LEU A 166 -5.70 5.96 8.63
N PRO A 167 -5.50 6.04 7.32
CA PRO A 167 -4.42 6.86 6.75
C PRO A 167 -4.53 8.30 7.24
N THR A 168 -3.39 8.89 7.58
CA THR A 168 -3.27 10.31 7.98
C THR A 168 -3.00 11.18 6.77
#